data_88af015fe4f6e6199ddcbadfc4bd7708
#
_entry.id   88af015fe4f6e6199ddcbadfc4bd7708
#
_cell.length_a   1.000
_cell.length_b   1.000
_cell.length_c   1.000
_cell.angle_alpha   90.00
_cell.angle_beta   90.00
_cell.angle_gamma   90.00
#
_symmetry.space_group_name_H-M   'P 1'
#
loop_
_entity.id
_entity.type
_entity.pdbx_description
1 polymer ?
#
loop_
_entity_poly.entity_id
_entity_poly.type
_entity_poly.pdbx_seq_one_letter_code
_entity_poly.pdbx_strand_id
1 'polypeptide(L)'
;RAVSASVICAGIGVMASPMSAAMAAMVGIMSAYGYTLLDILSVSIPTYFVALTCACLSVNWRGSELEKDPVFIHSVQTGQYTELHTHDRINVEPPKGAKLGVLIFGLGILTSITVGSVDALRPSWEIAGKISKLPIPSLIQMVMLATALVIIVLCKVPSDKFASGSVFRSGLIGVVGVFGISWLTGTFFDTHKDIFV
;
A
#
# COMPACT_ATOMS: atom_id res chain seq x y z
N ARG A 1 22.68 -1.10 -3.40
CA ARG A 1 22.31 0.32 -3.22
C ARG A 1 21.00 0.66 -3.96
N ALA A 2 20.86 0.36 -5.25
CA ALA A 2 19.62 0.60 -5.99
C ALA A 2 18.41 -0.11 -5.35
N VAL A 3 18.56 -1.38 -4.98
CA VAL A 3 17.52 -2.15 -4.29
C VAL A 3 17.14 -1.51 -2.96
N SER A 4 18.12 -1.09 -2.17
CA SER A 4 17.84 -0.42 -0.87
C SER A 4 17.10 0.90 -1.08
N ALA A 5 17.49 1.71 -2.07
CA ALA A 5 16.78 2.94 -2.41
C ALA A 5 15.35 2.66 -2.86
N SER A 6 15.13 1.65 -3.71
CA SER A 6 13.78 1.30 -4.18
C SER A 6 12.87 0.82 -3.05
N VAL A 7 13.39 0.05 -2.07
CA VAL A 7 12.64 -0.40 -0.90
C VAL A 7 12.23 0.79 -0.02
N ILE A 8 13.16 1.75 0.21
CA ILE A 8 12.86 2.96 0.99
C ILE A 8 11.80 3.81 0.27
N CYS A 9 11.97 4.03 -1.04
CA CYS A 9 11.01 4.80 -1.84
C CYS A 9 9.63 4.11 -1.88
N ALA A 10 9.57 2.78 -1.96
CA ALA A 10 8.33 2.03 -1.88
C ALA A 10 7.64 2.23 -0.51
N GLY A 11 8.41 2.20 0.58
CA GLY A 11 7.89 2.46 1.93
C GLY A 11 7.32 3.87 2.09
N ILE A 12 8.02 4.89 1.59
CA ILE A 12 7.52 6.28 1.60
C ILE A 12 6.28 6.41 0.68
N GLY A 13 6.26 5.72 -0.46
CA GLY A 13 5.14 5.71 -1.40
C GLY A 13 3.83 5.17 -0.79
N VAL A 14 3.93 4.26 0.17
CA VAL A 14 2.76 3.78 0.93
C VAL A 14 2.06 4.93 1.66
N MET A 15 2.80 5.89 2.22
CA MET A 15 2.24 7.06 2.89
C MET A 15 1.61 8.07 1.94
N ALA A 16 1.99 8.08 0.67
CA ALA A 16 1.40 8.93 -0.37
C ALA A 16 0.20 8.27 -1.07
N SER A 17 -0.14 7.04 -0.71
CA SER A 17 -1.28 6.31 -1.28
C SER A 17 -2.55 6.52 -0.46
N PRO A 18 -3.65 7.03 -1.05
CA PRO A 18 -4.91 7.28 -0.32
C PRO A 18 -5.57 6.00 0.21
N MET A 19 -5.13 4.84 -0.27
CA MET A 19 -5.73 3.53 0.02
C MET A 19 -4.88 2.68 0.97
N SER A 20 -3.73 3.18 1.37
CA SER A 20 -2.85 2.41 2.25
C SER A 20 -3.38 2.38 3.69
N ALA A 21 -3.09 1.30 4.41
CA ALA A 21 -3.41 1.19 5.83
C ALA A 21 -2.72 2.30 6.65
N ALA A 22 -1.50 2.70 6.26
CA ALA A 22 -0.77 3.78 6.90
C ALA A 22 -1.46 5.14 6.73
N MET A 23 -1.95 5.44 5.52
CA MET A 23 -2.73 6.66 5.28
C MET A 23 -4.05 6.63 6.04
N ALA A 24 -4.75 5.51 6.04
CA ALA A 24 -6.00 5.35 6.78
C ALA A 24 -5.81 5.60 8.30
N ALA A 25 -4.73 5.07 8.87
CA ALA A 25 -4.37 5.32 10.27
C ALA A 25 -4.04 6.80 10.52
N MET A 26 -3.24 7.42 9.63
CA MET A 26 -2.88 8.84 9.73
C MET A 26 -4.12 9.73 9.67
N VAL A 27 -5.04 9.48 8.75
CA VAL A 27 -6.32 10.21 8.66
C VAL A 27 -7.13 10.01 9.94
N GLY A 28 -7.16 8.78 10.49
CA GLY A 28 -7.84 8.49 11.75
C GLY A 28 -7.35 9.35 12.92
N ILE A 29 -6.04 9.51 13.03
CA ILE A 29 -5.40 10.34 14.08
C ILE A 29 -5.61 11.83 13.79
N MET A 30 -5.36 12.28 12.56
CA MET A 30 -5.39 13.68 12.18
C MET A 30 -6.81 14.27 12.08
N SER A 31 -7.83 13.43 11.89
CA SER A 31 -9.22 13.86 11.89
C SER A 31 -9.66 14.52 13.20
N ALA A 32 -9.05 14.14 14.32
CA ALA A 32 -9.28 14.79 15.60
C ALA A 32 -8.84 16.27 15.63
N TYR A 33 -7.91 16.64 14.75
CA TYR A 33 -7.39 18.01 14.58
C TYR A 33 -8.04 18.75 13.40
N GLY A 34 -9.06 18.16 12.78
CA GLY A 34 -9.79 18.78 11.68
C GLY A 34 -9.17 18.60 10.29
N TYR A 35 -8.09 17.82 10.15
CA TYR A 35 -7.48 17.57 8.85
C TYR A 35 -8.23 16.48 8.07
N THR A 36 -8.38 16.74 6.78
CA THR A 36 -9.02 15.81 5.83
C THR A 36 -7.99 14.92 5.11
N LEU A 37 -8.47 13.91 4.42
CA LEU A 37 -7.62 13.07 3.56
C LEU A 37 -6.87 13.90 2.51
N LEU A 38 -7.52 14.91 1.91
CA LEU A 38 -6.89 15.77 0.90
C LEU A 38 -5.78 16.64 1.49
N ASP A 39 -5.95 17.14 2.71
CA ASP A 39 -4.92 17.96 3.36
C ASP A 39 -3.64 17.13 3.56
N ILE A 40 -3.78 15.89 4.01
CA ILE A 40 -2.64 15.00 4.21
C ILE A 40 -2.00 14.61 2.88
N LEU A 41 -2.81 14.30 1.85
CA LEU A 41 -2.30 13.96 0.52
C LEU A 41 -1.58 15.14 -0.14
N SER A 42 -2.05 16.38 0.07
CA SER A 42 -1.42 17.58 -0.49
C SER A 42 0.02 17.77 -0.02
N VAL A 43 0.35 17.27 1.17
CA VAL A 43 1.72 17.29 1.72
C VAL A 43 2.47 16.00 1.35
N SER A 44 1.83 14.84 1.47
CA SER A 44 2.49 13.55 1.29
C SER A 44 2.93 13.31 -0.16
N ILE A 45 2.11 13.69 -1.14
CA ILE A 45 2.43 13.47 -2.56
C ILE A 45 3.66 14.28 -3.00
N PRO A 46 3.73 15.61 -2.80
CA PRO A 46 4.93 16.38 -3.15
C PRO A 46 6.18 15.89 -2.40
N THR A 47 6.06 15.59 -1.12
CA THR A 47 7.17 15.05 -0.31
C THR A 47 7.68 13.74 -0.89
N TYR A 48 6.79 12.84 -1.32
CA TYR A 48 7.17 11.59 -1.97
C TYR A 48 7.96 11.84 -3.26
N PHE A 49 7.50 12.76 -4.11
CA PHE A 49 8.21 13.07 -5.35
C PHE A 49 9.60 13.67 -5.10
N VAL A 50 9.74 14.54 -4.12
CA VAL A 50 11.05 15.08 -3.72
C VAL A 50 11.96 13.96 -3.22
N ALA A 51 11.47 13.11 -2.32
CA ALA A 51 12.24 11.98 -1.80
C ALA A 51 12.66 11.00 -2.89
N LEU A 52 11.74 10.68 -3.82
CA LEU A 52 12.00 9.80 -4.96
C LEU A 52 13.09 10.40 -5.86
N THR A 53 12.99 11.68 -6.20
CA THR A 53 13.96 12.38 -7.03
C THR A 53 15.34 12.39 -6.38
N CYS A 54 15.42 12.72 -5.09
CA CYS A 54 16.68 12.69 -4.35
C CYS A 54 17.30 11.29 -4.29
N ALA A 55 16.47 10.26 -4.08
CA ALA A 55 16.92 8.88 -4.06
C ALA A 55 17.45 8.44 -5.44
N CYS A 56 16.73 8.75 -6.52
CA CYS A 56 17.16 8.45 -7.88
C CYS A 56 18.49 9.16 -8.24
N LEU A 57 18.61 10.43 -7.89
CA LEU A 57 19.85 11.18 -8.11
C LEU A 57 21.02 10.60 -7.31
N SER A 58 20.79 10.25 -6.05
CA SER A 58 21.81 9.64 -5.19
C SER A 58 22.30 8.30 -5.75
N VAL A 59 21.39 7.47 -6.26
CA VAL A 59 21.75 6.19 -6.89
C VAL A 59 22.50 6.41 -8.19
N ASN A 60 22.05 7.36 -8.99
CA ASN A 60 22.70 7.67 -10.28
C ASN A 60 24.14 8.21 -10.11
N TRP A 61 24.39 9.02 -9.08
CA TRP A 61 25.73 9.58 -8.85
C TRP A 61 26.69 8.64 -8.12
N ARG A 62 26.17 7.72 -7.29
CA ARG A 62 26.96 6.80 -6.47
C ARG A 62 26.82 5.33 -6.85
N GLY A 63 25.93 5.02 -7.78
CA GLY A 63 25.70 3.65 -8.26
C GLY A 63 26.70 3.26 -9.33
N SER A 64 27.27 2.06 -9.24
CA SER A 64 27.92 1.40 -10.36
C SER A 64 26.88 0.56 -11.10
N GLU A 65 27.01 0.44 -12.41
CA GLU A 65 26.24 -0.54 -13.17
C GLU A 65 26.54 -1.95 -12.68
N LEU A 66 25.54 -2.80 -12.63
CA LEU A 66 25.65 -4.15 -12.10
C LEU A 66 26.74 -4.96 -12.81
N GLU A 67 26.87 -4.75 -14.12
CA GLU A 67 27.87 -5.40 -14.98
C GLU A 67 29.32 -4.97 -14.67
N LYS A 68 29.50 -3.85 -13.97
CA LYS A 68 30.80 -3.30 -13.59
C LYS A 68 31.12 -3.48 -12.10
N ASP A 69 30.16 -4.01 -11.33
CA ASP A 69 30.34 -4.23 -9.89
C ASP A 69 31.16 -5.52 -9.67
N PRO A 70 32.37 -5.43 -9.10
CA PRO A 70 33.22 -6.59 -8.90
C PRO A 70 32.60 -7.65 -7.96
N VAL A 71 31.76 -7.22 -7.02
CA VAL A 71 31.05 -8.13 -6.10
C VAL A 71 29.98 -8.92 -6.85
N PHE A 72 29.27 -8.29 -7.77
CA PHE A 72 28.27 -8.96 -8.60
C PHE A 72 28.91 -9.95 -9.56
N ILE A 73 29.97 -9.53 -10.26
CA ILE A 73 30.72 -10.38 -11.20
C ILE A 73 31.24 -11.63 -10.48
N HIS A 74 31.85 -11.46 -9.30
CA HIS A 74 32.34 -12.57 -8.51
C HIS A 74 31.22 -13.52 -8.05
N SER A 75 30.05 -12.97 -7.69
CA SER A 75 28.90 -13.78 -7.23
C SER A 75 28.25 -14.56 -8.38
N VAL A 76 28.27 -14.01 -9.59
CA VAL A 76 27.83 -14.72 -10.81
C VAL A 76 28.83 -15.84 -11.16
N GLN A 77 30.12 -15.57 -11.08
CA GLN A 77 31.17 -16.56 -11.36
C GLN A 77 31.17 -17.71 -10.35
N THR A 78 30.82 -17.46 -9.10
CA THR A 78 30.70 -18.49 -8.06
C THR A 78 29.38 -19.26 -8.09
N GLY A 79 28.48 -18.97 -9.04
CA GLY A 79 27.20 -19.64 -9.20
C GLY A 79 26.17 -19.34 -8.11
N GLN A 80 26.40 -18.31 -7.27
CA GLN A 80 25.45 -17.86 -6.25
C GLN A 80 24.21 -17.20 -6.88
N TYR A 81 24.36 -16.62 -8.06
CA TYR A 81 23.24 -16.11 -8.84
C TYR A 81 23.24 -16.82 -10.19
N THR A 82 22.16 -17.52 -10.48
CA THR A 82 21.87 -17.96 -11.85
C THR A 82 21.73 -16.71 -12.69
N GLU A 83 22.38 -16.65 -13.86
CA GLU A 83 22.15 -15.58 -14.82
C GLU A 83 20.65 -15.46 -15.04
N LEU A 84 20.06 -14.40 -14.49
CA LEU A 84 18.71 -14.01 -14.84
C LEU A 84 18.78 -13.62 -16.32
N HIS A 85 18.48 -14.57 -17.20
CA HIS A 85 18.33 -14.31 -18.61
C HIS A 85 17.30 -13.18 -18.74
N THR A 86 17.80 -11.98 -18.96
CA THR A 86 17.02 -10.75 -19.15
C THR A 86 16.08 -10.88 -20.37
N HIS A 87 16.22 -11.98 -21.14
CA HIS A 87 15.38 -12.32 -22.27
C HIS A 87 14.09 -13.07 -21.92
N ASP A 88 13.97 -13.67 -20.75
CA ASP A 88 12.70 -14.20 -20.24
C ASP A 88 11.86 -13.13 -19.56
N ARG A 89 11.85 -11.92 -20.08
CA ARG A 89 10.65 -11.10 -19.96
C ARG A 89 9.59 -11.88 -20.69
N ILE A 90 8.91 -12.70 -19.93
CA ILE A 90 7.71 -13.39 -20.37
C ILE A 90 6.85 -12.30 -20.98
N ASN A 91 6.74 -12.33 -22.29
CA ASN A 91 5.83 -11.46 -23.03
C ASN A 91 4.41 -12.00 -22.74
N VAL A 92 4.01 -11.88 -21.45
CA VAL A 92 2.71 -12.33 -20.99
C VAL A 92 1.74 -11.31 -21.54
N GLU A 93 1.07 -11.68 -22.60
CA GLU A 93 -0.08 -10.90 -23.06
C GLU A 93 -1.01 -10.68 -21.87
N PRO A 94 -1.38 -9.43 -21.57
CA PRO A 94 -2.26 -9.14 -20.45
C PRO A 94 -3.59 -9.89 -20.66
N PRO A 95 -4.10 -10.58 -19.63
CA PRO A 95 -5.33 -11.36 -19.75
C PRO A 95 -6.49 -10.46 -20.21
N LYS A 96 -7.41 -11.05 -20.96
CA LYS A 96 -8.64 -10.38 -21.38
C LYS A 96 -9.34 -9.84 -20.13
N GLY A 97 -9.51 -8.52 -20.04
CA GLY A 97 -10.10 -7.86 -18.88
C GLY A 97 -9.11 -7.11 -17.98
N ALA A 98 -7.79 -7.24 -18.18
CA ALA A 98 -6.81 -6.51 -17.39
C ALA A 98 -7.00 -4.98 -17.46
N LYS A 99 -7.28 -4.46 -18.67
CA LYS A 99 -7.57 -3.01 -18.86
C LYS A 99 -8.81 -2.56 -18.08
N LEU A 100 -9.86 -3.39 -18.09
CA LEU A 100 -11.09 -3.13 -17.35
C LEU A 100 -10.82 -3.16 -15.83
N GLY A 101 -10.04 -4.13 -15.36
CA GLY A 101 -9.64 -4.23 -13.97
C GLY A 101 -8.90 -2.98 -13.48
N VAL A 102 -7.93 -2.47 -14.27
CA VAL A 102 -7.20 -1.24 -13.95
C VAL A 102 -8.14 -0.02 -13.91
N LEU A 103 -9.08 0.07 -14.85
CA LEU A 103 -10.06 1.15 -14.88
C LEU A 103 -10.97 1.13 -13.64
N ILE A 104 -11.52 -0.03 -13.28
CA ILE A 104 -12.36 -0.20 -12.09
C ILE A 104 -11.57 0.14 -10.83
N PHE A 105 -10.31 -0.29 -10.75
CA PHE A 105 -9.42 0.03 -9.63
C PHE A 105 -9.20 1.55 -9.51
N GLY A 106 -8.91 2.22 -10.63
CA GLY A 106 -8.77 3.69 -10.68
C GLY A 106 -10.05 4.41 -10.23
N LEU A 107 -11.22 3.93 -10.66
CA LEU A 107 -12.50 4.47 -10.20
C LEU A 107 -12.70 4.23 -8.70
N GLY A 108 -12.30 3.09 -8.17
CA GLY A 108 -12.32 2.82 -6.73
C GLY A 108 -11.46 3.79 -5.92
N ILE A 109 -10.26 4.12 -6.43
CA ILE A 109 -9.40 5.15 -5.83
C ILE A 109 -10.09 6.50 -5.81
N LEU A 110 -10.61 6.95 -6.96
CA LEU A 110 -11.30 8.23 -7.07
C LEU A 110 -12.51 8.30 -6.14
N THR A 111 -13.30 7.23 -6.07
CA THR A 111 -14.43 7.14 -5.14
C THR A 111 -13.99 7.27 -3.68
N SER A 112 -12.91 6.56 -3.29
CA SER A 112 -12.37 6.62 -1.93
C SER A 112 -11.92 8.04 -1.56
N ILE A 113 -11.23 8.73 -2.48
CA ILE A 113 -10.78 10.11 -2.28
C ILE A 113 -11.98 11.04 -2.17
N THR A 114 -12.95 10.94 -3.08
CA THR A 114 -14.11 11.82 -3.12
C THR A 114 -14.97 11.68 -1.86
N VAL A 115 -15.32 10.43 -1.50
CA VAL A 115 -16.17 10.18 -0.32
C VAL A 115 -15.41 10.43 0.98
N GLY A 116 -14.10 10.17 1.01
CA GLY A 116 -13.27 10.46 2.18
C GLY A 116 -13.04 11.94 2.43
N SER A 117 -13.10 12.78 1.37
CA SER A 117 -12.82 14.21 1.45
C SER A 117 -14.07 15.08 1.61
N VAL A 118 -15.21 14.60 1.11
CA VAL A 118 -16.48 15.37 1.15
C VAL A 118 -17.35 14.84 2.29
N ASP A 119 -17.39 15.59 3.38
CA ASP A 119 -18.17 15.22 4.59
C ASP A 119 -19.66 14.96 4.33
N ALA A 120 -20.24 15.61 3.32
CA ALA A 120 -21.64 15.43 2.95
C ALA A 120 -21.92 14.05 2.31
N LEU A 121 -20.91 13.41 1.72
CA LEU A 121 -21.03 12.09 1.11
C LEU A 121 -20.78 10.95 2.10
N ARG A 122 -20.30 11.26 3.31
CA ARG A 122 -20.02 10.24 4.32
C ARG A 122 -21.33 9.74 4.93
N PRO A 123 -21.55 8.41 4.95
CA PRO A 123 -22.69 7.83 5.64
C PRO A 123 -22.70 8.25 7.11
N SER A 124 -23.84 8.75 7.56
CA SER A 124 -24.08 9.11 8.95
C SER A 124 -25.38 8.51 9.42
N TRP A 125 -25.43 8.10 10.68
CA TRP A 125 -26.64 7.59 11.33
C TRP A 125 -26.74 8.18 12.72
N GLU A 126 -27.94 8.25 13.21
CA GLU A 126 -28.24 8.73 14.56
C GLU A 126 -28.24 7.55 15.54
N ILE A 127 -27.37 7.58 16.52
CA ILE A 127 -27.32 6.60 17.62
C ILE A 127 -27.51 7.36 18.92
N ALA A 128 -28.57 7.06 19.65
CA ALA A 128 -28.87 7.66 20.95
C ALA A 128 -28.88 9.21 20.95
N GLY A 129 -29.41 9.84 19.89
CA GLY A 129 -29.47 11.30 19.76
C GLY A 129 -28.14 11.97 19.36
N LYS A 130 -27.11 11.20 19.02
CA LYS A 130 -25.85 11.71 18.48
C LYS A 130 -25.65 11.27 17.04
N ILE A 131 -25.33 12.22 16.15
CA ILE A 131 -24.98 11.92 14.77
C ILE A 131 -23.56 11.30 14.75
N SER A 132 -23.48 10.02 14.42
CA SER A 132 -22.24 9.31 14.24
C SER A 132 -21.94 9.18 12.75
N LYS A 133 -20.78 9.67 12.31
CA LYS A 133 -20.30 9.51 10.93
C LYS A 133 -19.39 8.30 10.85
N LEU A 134 -19.43 7.59 9.71
CA LEU A 134 -18.54 6.46 9.47
C LEU A 134 -17.07 6.92 9.52
N PRO A 135 -16.20 6.24 10.31
CA PRO A 135 -14.76 6.54 10.31
C PRO A 135 -14.16 6.40 8.90
N ILE A 136 -13.30 7.34 8.49
CA ILE A 136 -12.68 7.34 7.16
C ILE A 136 -11.92 6.03 6.88
N PRO A 137 -11.14 5.44 7.82
CA PRO A 137 -10.50 4.16 7.59
C PRO A 137 -11.47 3.04 7.20
N SER A 138 -12.59 2.93 7.90
CA SER A 138 -13.63 1.92 7.61
C SER A 138 -14.28 2.15 6.26
N LEU A 139 -14.50 3.40 5.89
CA LEU A 139 -15.05 3.79 4.59
C LEU A 139 -14.11 3.36 3.44
N ILE A 140 -12.81 3.65 3.57
CA ILE A 140 -11.82 3.24 2.58
C ILE A 140 -11.81 1.71 2.44
N GLN A 141 -11.82 0.98 3.54
CA GLN A 141 -11.86 -0.49 3.53
C GLN A 141 -13.10 -1.02 2.81
N MET A 142 -14.29 -0.46 3.08
CA MET A 142 -15.53 -0.87 2.42
C MET A 142 -15.50 -0.61 0.92
N VAL A 143 -15.06 0.57 0.49
CA VAL A 143 -14.95 0.92 -0.93
C VAL A 143 -13.96 -0.01 -1.63
N MET A 144 -12.83 -0.32 -0.99
CA MET A 144 -11.82 -1.21 -1.55
C MET A 144 -12.30 -2.65 -1.68
N LEU A 145 -13.00 -3.17 -0.68
CA LEU A 145 -13.59 -4.51 -0.75
C LEU A 145 -14.66 -4.58 -1.84
N ALA A 146 -15.52 -3.56 -1.96
CA ALA A 146 -16.49 -3.46 -3.03
C ALA A 146 -15.81 -3.41 -4.42
N THR A 147 -14.76 -2.61 -4.57
CA THR A 147 -13.98 -2.52 -5.80
C THR A 147 -13.35 -3.86 -6.17
N ALA A 148 -12.77 -4.57 -5.19
CA ALA A 148 -12.21 -5.90 -5.41
C ALA A 148 -13.28 -6.90 -5.87
N LEU A 149 -14.46 -6.89 -5.23
CA LEU A 149 -15.58 -7.74 -5.63
C LEU A 149 -16.02 -7.45 -7.08
N VAL A 150 -16.17 -6.18 -7.43
CA VAL A 150 -16.55 -5.75 -8.78
C VAL A 150 -15.51 -6.23 -9.82
N ILE A 151 -14.21 -6.13 -9.52
CA ILE A 151 -13.15 -6.64 -10.39
C ILE A 151 -13.28 -8.16 -10.57
N ILE A 152 -13.46 -8.91 -9.48
CA ILE A 152 -13.57 -10.37 -9.54
C ILE A 152 -14.76 -10.80 -10.43
N VAL A 153 -15.90 -10.14 -10.23
CA VAL A 153 -17.14 -10.49 -10.97
C VAL A 153 -17.06 -10.06 -12.44
N LEU A 154 -16.69 -8.81 -12.73
CA LEU A 154 -16.69 -8.27 -14.09
C LEU A 154 -15.52 -8.78 -14.93
N CYS A 155 -14.34 -8.94 -14.35
CA CYS A 155 -13.18 -9.47 -15.05
C CYS A 155 -13.14 -11.00 -15.04
N LYS A 156 -14.14 -11.67 -14.45
CA LYS A 156 -14.26 -13.15 -14.37
C LYS A 156 -12.96 -13.79 -13.89
N VAL A 157 -12.38 -13.23 -12.82
CA VAL A 157 -11.13 -13.76 -12.25
C VAL A 157 -11.41 -15.09 -11.57
N PRO A 158 -10.71 -16.18 -11.95
CA PRO A 158 -10.90 -17.48 -11.29
C PRO A 158 -10.43 -17.40 -9.83
N SER A 159 -11.28 -17.86 -8.91
CA SER A 159 -11.06 -17.74 -7.44
C SER A 159 -9.81 -18.48 -6.97
N ASP A 160 -9.49 -19.62 -7.60
CA ASP A 160 -8.30 -20.42 -7.33
C ASP A 160 -7.00 -19.68 -7.63
N LYS A 161 -6.96 -18.91 -8.72
CA LYS A 161 -5.82 -18.07 -9.08
C LYS A 161 -5.64 -16.87 -8.16
N PHE A 162 -6.72 -16.36 -7.61
CA PHE A 162 -6.65 -15.24 -6.66
C PHE A 162 -5.94 -15.68 -5.36
N ALA A 163 -6.37 -16.79 -4.76
CA ALA A 163 -5.81 -17.29 -3.52
C ALA A 163 -4.34 -17.77 -3.65
N SER A 164 -3.95 -18.24 -4.84
CA SER A 164 -2.59 -18.70 -5.14
C SER A 164 -1.62 -17.57 -5.52
N GLY A 165 -2.13 -16.35 -5.72
CA GLY A 165 -1.32 -15.19 -6.08
C GLY A 165 -0.26 -14.86 -5.04
N SER A 166 0.99 -14.61 -5.48
CA SER A 166 2.11 -14.27 -4.57
C SER A 166 1.82 -13.04 -3.73
N VAL A 167 1.20 -12.02 -4.33
CA VAL A 167 0.84 -10.76 -3.64
C VAL A 167 -0.20 -11.00 -2.55
N PHE A 168 -1.23 -11.81 -2.83
CA PHE A 168 -2.25 -12.17 -1.84
C PHE A 168 -1.65 -12.93 -0.66
N ARG A 169 -0.79 -13.92 -0.95
CA ARG A 169 -0.12 -14.70 0.09
C ARG A 169 0.79 -13.83 0.96
N SER A 170 1.62 -12.98 0.35
CA SER A 170 2.48 -12.05 1.08
C SER A 170 1.68 -11.05 1.92
N GLY A 171 0.57 -10.55 1.37
CA GLY A 171 -0.36 -9.69 2.11
C GLY A 171 -0.96 -10.40 3.32
N LEU A 172 -1.41 -11.64 3.17
CA LEU A 172 -1.99 -12.43 4.26
C LEU A 172 -0.95 -12.69 5.38
N ILE A 173 0.28 -13.05 5.01
CA ILE A 173 1.38 -13.22 5.99
C ILE A 173 1.64 -11.91 6.73
N GLY A 174 1.67 -10.77 6.01
CA GLY A 174 1.82 -9.46 6.61
C GLY A 174 0.70 -9.12 7.60
N VAL A 175 -0.55 -9.36 7.22
CA VAL A 175 -1.71 -9.14 8.10
C VAL A 175 -1.60 -9.98 9.38
N VAL A 176 -1.34 -11.28 9.25
CA VAL A 176 -1.22 -12.17 10.42
C VAL A 176 -0.05 -11.74 11.32
N GLY A 177 1.10 -11.43 10.75
CA GLY A 177 2.28 -11.00 11.51
C GLY A 177 2.06 -9.68 12.24
N VAL A 178 1.61 -8.65 11.52
CA VAL A 178 1.39 -7.32 12.10
C VAL A 178 0.26 -7.34 13.13
N PHE A 179 -0.84 -8.03 12.84
CA PHE A 179 -1.98 -8.16 13.75
C PHE A 179 -1.58 -8.90 15.03
N GLY A 180 -0.85 -10.02 14.90
CA GLY A 180 -0.39 -10.79 16.05
C GLY A 180 0.52 -9.98 16.96
N ILE A 181 1.51 -9.26 16.39
CA ILE A 181 2.42 -8.40 17.17
C ILE A 181 1.65 -7.25 17.82
N SER A 182 0.77 -6.59 17.09
CA SER A 182 -0.01 -5.45 17.61
C SER A 182 -0.94 -5.88 18.73
N TRP A 183 -1.58 -7.03 18.62
CA TRP A 183 -2.45 -7.56 19.66
C TRP A 183 -1.66 -7.93 20.91
N LEU A 184 -0.56 -8.66 20.74
CA LEU A 184 0.32 -9.02 21.85
C LEU A 184 0.80 -7.78 22.60
N THR A 185 1.30 -6.80 21.87
CA THR A 185 1.81 -5.54 22.43
C THR A 185 0.69 -4.75 23.13
N GLY A 186 -0.46 -4.60 22.48
CA GLY A 186 -1.61 -3.92 23.06
C GLY A 186 -2.10 -4.59 24.35
N THR A 187 -2.27 -5.91 24.34
CA THR A 187 -2.68 -6.67 25.52
C THR A 187 -1.66 -6.53 26.66
N PHE A 188 -0.37 -6.60 26.33
CA PHE A 188 0.70 -6.44 27.32
C PHE A 188 0.65 -5.07 28.00
N PHE A 189 0.61 -4.00 27.21
CA PHE A 189 0.54 -2.65 27.75
C PHE A 189 -0.75 -2.35 28.48
N ASP A 190 -1.89 -2.82 28.01
CA ASP A 190 -3.19 -2.63 28.65
C ASP A 190 -3.25 -3.33 30.02
N THR A 191 -2.64 -4.51 30.14
CA THR A 191 -2.59 -5.28 31.38
C THR A 191 -1.63 -4.68 32.40
N HIS A 192 -0.57 -3.99 31.93
CA HIS A 192 0.51 -3.49 32.80
C HIS A 192 0.55 -1.95 32.86
N LYS A 193 -0.55 -1.27 32.54
CA LYS A 193 -0.62 0.20 32.58
C LYS A 193 -0.10 0.81 33.86
N ASP A 194 -0.46 0.19 34.99
CA ASP A 194 -0.09 0.68 36.33
C ASP A 194 1.42 0.63 36.62
N ILE A 195 2.19 -0.11 35.80
CA ILE A 195 3.64 -0.21 35.94
C ILE A 195 4.36 0.88 35.12
N PHE A 196 3.70 1.37 34.04
CA PHE A 196 4.28 2.30 33.09
C PHE A 196 3.83 3.75 33.28
N VAL A 197 2.83 4.00 34.10
CA VAL A 197 2.30 5.31 34.48
C VAL A 197 2.57 5.58 35.95
#